data_76ae63d67dac25c71bfd5d6fec5e3e9e
#
_entry.id   76ae63d67dac25c71bfd5d6fec5e3e9e
#
_cell.length_a   1.000
_cell.length_b   1.000
_cell.length_c   1.000
_cell.angle_alpha   90.00
_cell.angle_beta   90.00
_cell.angle_gamma   90.00
#
_symmetry.space_group_name_H-M   'P 1'
#
loop_
_entity.id
_entity.type
_entity.pdbx_description
1 polymer ?
#
loop_
_entity_poly.entity_id
_entity_poly.type
_entity_poly.pdbx_seq_one_letter_code
_entity_poly.pdbx_strand_id
1 'polypeptide(L)'
;MELAIPDKKLKKALENDAERRKRFGSDMAKKLKIRMDSLAAAESLADFWPPASGPERCHEMKGDLKGQFSVDVKQPYRLLFRAQVTREAFDDERERWAAIKSIEILSVEDTHG
;
A
#
# COMPACT_ATOMS: atom_id res chain seq x y z
N MET A 1 -2.94 5.81 9.27
CA MET A 1 -2.70 6.80 8.20
C MET A 1 -3.97 7.07 7.45
N GLU A 2 -4.03 8.20 6.78
CA GLU A 2 -5.11 8.48 5.86
C GLU A 2 -4.87 7.76 4.53
N LEU A 3 -5.92 7.12 4.01
CA LEU A 3 -5.87 6.41 2.74
C LEU A 3 -6.81 7.11 1.76
N ALA A 4 -6.24 7.56 0.64
CA ALA A 4 -7.03 8.07 -0.49
C ALA A 4 -6.94 7.05 -1.63
N ILE A 5 -8.01 6.94 -2.40
CA ILE A 5 -8.07 6.06 -3.58
C ILE A 5 -8.57 6.90 -4.74
N PRO A 6 -7.66 7.52 -5.52
CA PRO A 6 -8.07 8.45 -6.58
C PRO A 6 -8.95 7.84 -7.68
N ASP A 7 -8.69 6.58 -8.05
CA ASP A 7 -9.50 5.91 -9.05
C ASP A 7 -10.85 5.50 -8.48
N LYS A 8 -11.93 5.98 -9.06
CA LYS A 8 -13.29 5.75 -8.54
C LYS A 8 -13.71 4.29 -8.58
N LYS A 9 -13.35 3.56 -9.61
CA LYS A 9 -13.69 2.15 -9.75
C LYS A 9 -12.92 1.31 -8.72
N LEU A 10 -11.64 1.61 -8.55
CA LEU A 10 -10.82 0.93 -7.54
C LEU A 10 -11.33 1.25 -6.14
N LYS A 11 -11.68 2.50 -5.87
CA LYS A 11 -12.24 2.91 -4.57
C LYS A 11 -13.49 2.10 -4.24
N LYS A 12 -14.43 2.00 -5.17
CA LYS A 12 -15.64 1.21 -4.98
C LYS A 12 -15.31 -0.25 -4.68
N ALA A 13 -14.38 -0.83 -5.44
CA ALA A 13 -13.98 -2.22 -5.27
C ALA A 13 -13.28 -2.47 -3.92
N LEU A 14 -12.49 -1.52 -3.43
CA LEU A 14 -11.74 -1.70 -2.19
C LEU A 14 -12.54 -1.35 -0.94
N GLU A 15 -13.46 -0.39 -1.01
CA GLU A 15 -14.21 0.07 0.16
C GLU A 15 -15.51 -0.70 0.42
N ASN A 16 -16.01 -1.46 -0.55
CA ASN A 16 -17.24 -2.21 -0.42
C ASN A 16 -16.95 -3.72 -0.39
N ASP A 17 -17.39 -4.42 0.65
CA ASP A 17 -17.10 -5.84 0.83
C ASP A 17 -17.59 -6.70 -0.34
N ALA A 18 -18.81 -6.46 -0.80
CA ALA A 18 -19.38 -7.24 -1.91
C ALA A 18 -18.65 -6.97 -3.22
N GLU A 19 -18.34 -5.71 -3.51
CA GLU A 19 -17.60 -5.34 -4.72
C GLU A 19 -16.17 -5.88 -4.69
N ARG A 20 -15.55 -5.88 -3.52
CA ARG A 20 -14.19 -6.42 -3.37
C ARG A 20 -14.17 -7.91 -3.67
N ARG A 21 -15.14 -8.66 -3.14
CA ARG A 21 -15.25 -10.11 -3.42
C ARG A 21 -15.55 -10.37 -4.89
N LYS A 22 -16.43 -9.57 -5.48
CA LYS A 22 -16.79 -9.70 -6.88
C LYS A 22 -15.60 -9.50 -7.80
N ARG A 23 -14.76 -8.49 -7.52
CA ARG A 23 -13.63 -8.14 -8.38
C ARG A 23 -12.42 -9.03 -8.16
N PHE A 24 -12.11 -9.40 -6.92
CA PHE A 24 -10.87 -10.08 -6.56
C PHE A 24 -11.04 -11.53 -6.11
N GLY A 25 -12.27 -11.97 -5.90
CA GLY A 25 -12.55 -13.28 -5.30
C GLY A 25 -12.46 -13.21 -3.78
N SER A 26 -13.07 -14.19 -3.10
CA SER A 26 -13.21 -14.16 -1.63
C SER A 26 -11.90 -14.15 -0.88
N ASP A 27 -10.94 -14.97 -1.31
CA ASP A 27 -9.67 -15.12 -0.62
C ASP A 27 -8.81 -13.86 -0.73
N MET A 28 -8.67 -13.34 -1.94
CA MET A 28 -7.93 -12.10 -2.20
C MET A 28 -8.60 -10.90 -1.52
N ALA A 29 -9.93 -10.84 -1.57
CA ALA A 29 -10.68 -9.76 -0.96
C ALA A 29 -10.47 -9.69 0.56
N LYS A 30 -10.42 -10.85 1.22
CA LYS A 30 -10.16 -10.94 2.65
C LYS A 30 -8.77 -10.39 2.99
N LYS A 31 -7.76 -10.76 2.21
CA LYS A 31 -6.39 -10.31 2.42
C LYS A 31 -6.21 -8.84 2.13
N LEU A 32 -6.87 -8.33 1.09
CA LEU A 32 -6.88 -6.89 0.77
C LEU A 32 -7.44 -6.09 1.94
N LYS A 33 -8.55 -6.55 2.53
CA LYS A 33 -9.13 -5.86 3.68
C LYS A 33 -8.16 -5.82 4.86
N ILE A 34 -7.50 -6.92 5.15
CA ILE A 34 -6.50 -7.00 6.23
C ILE A 34 -5.39 -5.98 5.99
N ARG A 35 -4.86 -5.89 4.78
CA ARG A 35 -3.78 -4.94 4.47
C ARG A 35 -4.23 -3.50 4.55
N MET A 36 -5.42 -3.19 4.02
CA MET A 36 -5.97 -1.84 4.10
C MET A 36 -6.22 -1.43 5.54
N ASP A 37 -6.74 -2.34 6.36
CA ASP A 37 -6.95 -2.07 7.79
C ASP A 37 -5.62 -1.82 8.51
N SER A 38 -4.58 -2.59 8.18
CA SER A 38 -3.23 -2.39 8.75
C SER A 38 -2.67 -1.03 8.39
N LEU A 39 -2.81 -0.62 7.13
CA LEU A 39 -2.35 0.70 6.67
C LEU A 39 -3.13 1.82 7.36
N ALA A 40 -4.45 1.67 7.46
CA ALA A 40 -5.30 2.68 8.10
C ALA A 40 -5.00 2.83 9.60
N ALA A 41 -4.69 1.73 10.27
CA ALA A 41 -4.40 1.73 11.72
C ALA A 41 -3.01 2.28 12.05
N ALA A 42 -2.08 2.28 11.10
CA ALA A 42 -0.72 2.76 11.33
C ALA A 42 -0.70 4.27 11.56
N GLU A 43 0.17 4.75 12.44
CA GLU A 43 0.37 6.18 12.65
C GLU A 43 1.13 6.80 11.48
N SER A 44 2.12 6.07 10.98
CA SER A 44 2.93 6.47 9.83
C SER A 44 3.46 5.23 9.14
N LEU A 45 4.11 5.43 8.00
CA LEU A 45 4.71 4.31 7.27
C LEU A 45 5.85 3.65 8.06
N ALA A 46 6.44 4.37 9.02
CA ALA A 46 7.50 3.83 9.88
C ALA A 46 7.03 2.66 10.74
N ASP A 47 5.74 2.47 10.94
CA ASP A 47 5.21 1.31 11.65
C ASP A 47 5.56 -0.01 10.92
N PHE A 48 5.91 0.08 9.63
CA PHE A 48 6.31 -1.07 8.81
C PHE A 48 7.81 -1.16 8.59
N TRP A 49 8.59 -0.35 9.30
CA TRP A 49 10.05 -0.36 9.21
C TRP A 49 10.62 -1.62 9.90
N PRO A 50 11.71 -2.25 9.41
CA PRO A 50 12.47 -1.88 8.21
C PRO A 50 11.83 -2.38 6.90
N PRO A 51 12.33 -1.90 5.76
CA PRO A 51 11.77 -2.31 4.46
C PRO A 51 11.73 -3.83 4.27
N ALA A 52 10.66 -4.30 3.64
CA ALA A 52 10.41 -5.70 3.33
C ALA A 52 10.32 -6.62 4.56
N SER A 53 10.02 -6.05 5.73
CA SER A 53 9.83 -6.83 6.96
C SER A 53 8.36 -7.13 7.23
N GLY A 54 8.12 -8.10 8.11
CA GLY A 54 6.77 -8.47 8.52
C GLY A 54 5.93 -9.07 7.41
N PRO A 55 4.65 -9.35 7.68
CA PRO A 55 3.75 -9.88 6.64
C PRO A 55 3.44 -8.88 5.55
N GLU A 56 3.51 -7.59 5.83
CA GLU A 56 3.24 -6.51 4.85
C GLU A 56 4.34 -6.36 3.81
N ARG A 57 5.58 -6.61 4.19
CA ARG A 57 6.75 -6.46 3.33
C ARG A 57 6.76 -5.14 2.58
N CYS A 58 6.48 -4.06 3.31
CA CYS A 58 6.41 -2.71 2.73
C CYS A 58 7.78 -2.24 2.26
N HIS A 59 7.87 -1.81 1.01
CA HIS A 59 9.11 -1.23 0.49
C HIS A 59 8.83 -0.32 -0.71
N GLU A 60 9.77 0.57 -0.97
CA GLU A 60 9.71 1.42 -2.16
C GLU A 60 10.13 0.63 -3.39
N MET A 61 9.40 0.83 -4.47
CA MET A 61 9.67 0.16 -5.74
C MET A 61 10.84 0.83 -6.45
N LYS A 62 11.44 0.09 -7.39
CA LYS A 62 12.58 0.56 -8.19
C LYS A 62 12.19 0.65 -9.66
N GLY A 63 13.07 1.23 -10.48
CA GLY A 63 12.86 1.34 -11.92
C GLY A 63 11.68 2.24 -12.26
N ASP A 64 10.83 1.78 -13.14
CA ASP A 64 9.68 2.56 -13.64
C ASP A 64 8.65 2.91 -12.55
N LEU A 65 8.65 2.14 -11.45
CA LEU A 65 7.74 2.37 -10.33
C LEU A 65 8.40 3.14 -9.19
N LYS A 66 9.58 3.71 -9.40
CA LYS A 66 10.26 4.53 -8.40
C LYS A 66 9.34 5.64 -7.89
N GLY A 67 9.30 5.82 -6.58
CA GLY A 67 8.38 6.77 -5.94
C GLY A 67 7.08 6.14 -5.49
N GLN A 68 6.81 4.92 -5.93
CA GLN A 68 5.69 4.13 -5.42
C GLN A 68 6.19 3.12 -4.39
N PHE A 69 5.30 2.76 -3.47
CA PHE A 69 5.55 1.74 -2.47
C PHE A 69 4.61 0.57 -2.69
N SER A 70 4.97 -0.58 -2.15
CA SER A 70 4.08 -1.74 -2.18
C SER A 70 3.97 -2.42 -0.84
N VAL A 71 2.83 -3.08 -0.61
CA VAL A 71 2.67 -4.06 0.46
C VAL A 71 2.14 -5.35 -0.17
N ASP A 72 2.62 -6.47 0.34
CA ASP A 72 2.15 -7.78 -0.13
C ASP A 72 0.72 -8.01 0.32
N VAL A 73 -0.07 -8.63 -0.55
CA VAL A 73 -1.44 -9.05 -0.23
C VAL A 73 -1.51 -10.57 -0.22
N LYS A 74 -1.64 -11.15 -1.39
CA LYS A 74 -1.59 -12.60 -1.62
C LYS A 74 -0.69 -12.82 -2.83
N GLN A 75 0.39 -13.56 -2.66
CA GLN A 75 1.35 -13.77 -3.73
C GLN A 75 0.66 -14.26 -5.02
N PRO A 76 1.00 -13.71 -6.18
CA PRO A 76 2.05 -12.69 -6.42
C PRO A 76 1.56 -11.23 -6.35
N TYR A 77 0.36 -10.98 -5.84
CA TYR A 77 -0.27 -9.67 -5.88
C TYR A 77 0.18 -8.74 -4.77
N ARG A 78 0.32 -7.46 -5.11
CA ARG A 78 0.71 -6.38 -4.21
C ARG A 78 -0.23 -5.20 -4.37
N LEU A 79 -0.40 -4.46 -3.28
CA LEU A 79 -1.10 -3.19 -3.27
C LEU A 79 -0.07 -2.08 -3.46
N LEU A 80 -0.20 -1.31 -4.51
CA LEU A 80 0.71 -0.20 -4.82
C LEU A 80 0.12 1.12 -4.35
N PHE A 81 0.95 1.95 -3.77
CA PHE A 81 0.54 3.28 -3.29
C PHE A 81 1.70 4.26 -3.42
N ARG A 82 1.40 5.54 -3.31
CA ARG A 82 2.41 6.59 -3.31
C ARG A 82 2.19 7.54 -2.14
N ALA A 83 3.25 8.26 -1.78
CA ALA A 83 3.25 9.27 -0.74
C ALA A 83 3.75 10.60 -1.31
N GLN A 84 3.31 11.71 -0.73
CA GLN A 84 3.72 13.05 -1.16
C GLN A 84 5.06 13.49 -0.56
N VAL A 85 5.62 12.72 0.35
CA VAL A 85 6.87 13.06 1.03
C VAL A 85 8.06 12.67 0.16
N THR A 86 8.86 13.64 -0.26
CA THR A 86 10.00 13.40 -1.14
C THR A 86 11.22 12.92 -0.36
N ARG A 87 12.01 12.07 -1.01
CA ARG A 87 13.23 11.51 -0.41
C ARG A 87 14.25 12.59 -0.08
N GLU A 88 14.37 13.60 -0.94
CA GLU A 88 15.37 14.64 -0.81
C GLU A 88 15.20 15.53 0.43
N ALA A 89 14.01 15.51 1.02
CA ALA A 89 13.73 16.27 2.23
C ALA A 89 14.30 15.64 3.50
N PHE A 90 14.84 14.42 3.40
CA PHE A 90 15.29 13.66 4.57
C PHE A 90 16.63 12.98 4.31
N ASP A 91 17.52 13.04 5.30
CA ASP A 91 18.79 12.33 5.27
C ASP A 91 18.63 10.85 5.66
N ASP A 92 17.60 10.55 6.45
CA ASP A 92 17.35 9.23 7.03
C ASP A 92 16.02 8.69 6.48
N GLU A 93 16.06 7.49 5.88
CA GLU A 93 14.89 6.86 5.30
C GLU A 93 13.82 6.54 6.35
N ARG A 94 14.21 6.14 7.55
CA ARG A 94 13.24 5.86 8.60
C ARG A 94 12.50 7.13 9.02
N GLU A 95 13.21 8.26 9.09
CA GLU A 95 12.58 9.56 9.38
C GLU A 95 11.62 9.95 8.27
N ARG A 96 12.00 9.70 7.00
CA ARG A 96 11.10 9.93 5.87
C ARG A 96 9.83 9.09 6.01
N TRP A 97 9.97 7.82 6.33
CA TRP A 97 8.80 6.94 6.53
C TRP A 97 7.94 7.43 7.71
N ALA A 98 8.55 7.94 8.76
CA ALA A 98 7.83 8.48 9.92
C ALA A 98 7.04 9.76 9.56
N ALA A 99 7.45 10.48 8.53
CA ALA A 99 6.76 11.67 8.04
C ALA A 99 5.59 11.34 7.10
N ILE A 100 5.51 10.09 6.62
CA ILE A 100 4.43 9.65 5.72
C ILE A 100 3.23 9.24 6.57
N LYS A 101 2.20 10.09 6.59
CA LYS A 101 0.98 9.89 7.39
C LYS A 101 -0.28 9.83 6.54
N SER A 102 -0.14 9.98 5.23
CA SER A 102 -1.21 9.81 4.26
C SER A 102 -0.63 9.22 2.98
N ILE A 103 -1.40 8.36 2.35
CA ILE A 103 -0.98 7.68 1.12
C ILE A 103 -2.13 7.63 0.13
N GLU A 104 -1.78 7.50 -1.15
CA GLU A 104 -2.75 7.30 -2.22
C GLU A 104 -2.59 5.89 -2.77
N ILE A 105 -3.63 5.07 -2.63
CA ILE A 105 -3.65 3.71 -3.19
C ILE A 105 -3.91 3.82 -4.68
N LEU A 106 -3.04 3.22 -5.48
CA LEU A 106 -3.05 3.35 -6.94
C LEU A 106 -3.57 2.12 -7.66
N SER A 107 -3.17 0.94 -7.22
CA SER A 107 -3.54 -0.29 -7.94
C SER A 107 -3.25 -1.54 -7.11
N VAL A 108 -3.81 -2.66 -7.57
CA VAL A 108 -3.49 -4.00 -7.07
C VAL A 108 -2.91 -4.74 -8.27
N GLU A 109 -1.66 -5.14 -8.19
CA GLU A 109 -0.95 -5.69 -9.34
C GLU A 109 -0.03 -6.85 -8.97
N ASP A 110 0.20 -7.70 -9.98
CA ASP A 110 1.28 -8.69 -9.97
C ASP A 110 2.54 -7.98 -10.48
N THR A 111 3.51 -7.76 -9.59
CA THR A 111 4.74 -7.04 -9.92
C THR A 111 5.93 -7.97 -10.19
N HIS A 112 5.67 -9.27 -10.32
CA HIS A 112 6.68 -10.27 -10.63
C HIS A 112 6.81 -10.50 -12.15
N GLY A 113 6.56 -9.49 -12.89
CA GLY A 113 6.55 -9.54 -14.33
C GLY A 113 7.80 -10.06 -15.01
#